data_ba7727bd30640811712ab16eec9879e8
#
_entry.id   ba7727bd30640811712ab16eec9879e8
#
_cell.length_a   1.000
_cell.length_b   1.000
_cell.length_c   1.000
_cell.angle_alpha   90.00
_cell.angle_beta   90.00
_cell.angle_gamma   90.00
#
_symmetry.space_group_name_H-M   'P 1'
#
loop_
_entity.id
_entity.type
_entity.pdbx_description
1 polymer ?
#
loop_
_entity_poly.entity_id
_entity_poly.type
_entity_poly.pdbx_seq_one_letter_code
_entity_poly.pdbx_strand_id
1 'polypeptide(L)'
;MTEISEVLADSRTGAVRAFDPEAIDILWQLGQQQKFSEFVILSGYRTPATNRAVHGAGDSQHLRAAALDVEMPAAKFEAFGEAALRLARGGVGLYPQHGFIHVDSGPVRHWGSGAPTTTAAARAPRRPSPAEERMNRIAEAWAATRR
;
A
#
# COMPACT_ATOMS: atom_id res chain seq x y z
N MET A 1 5.28 -7.17 -19.10
CA MET A 1 5.27 -7.49 -17.65
C MET A 1 6.64 -7.66 -17.05
N THR A 2 7.62 -8.18 -17.79
CA THR A 2 8.99 -8.37 -17.27
C THR A 2 9.61 -7.05 -16.79
N GLU A 3 9.53 -6.00 -17.57
CA GLU A 3 10.07 -4.68 -17.22
C GLU A 3 9.42 -4.09 -15.95
N ILE A 4 8.10 -4.25 -15.81
CA ILE A 4 7.39 -3.80 -14.62
C ILE A 4 7.86 -4.58 -13.39
N SER A 5 8.04 -5.89 -13.53
CA SER A 5 8.53 -6.73 -12.43
C SER A 5 9.94 -6.32 -11.98
N GLU A 6 10.79 -5.91 -12.89
CA GLU A 6 12.13 -5.39 -12.58
C GLU A 6 12.08 -4.06 -11.84
N VAL A 7 11.19 -3.15 -12.26
CA VAL A 7 10.99 -1.85 -11.58
C VAL A 7 10.44 -2.05 -10.17
N LEU A 8 9.61 -3.07 -9.97
CA LEU A 8 8.99 -3.39 -8.69
C LEU A 8 9.75 -4.44 -7.87
N ALA A 9 11.01 -4.67 -8.20
CA ALA A 9 11.89 -5.58 -7.48
C ALA A 9 12.08 -5.16 -6.00
N ASP A 10 12.51 -6.12 -5.19
CA ASP A 10 12.85 -5.86 -3.79
C ASP A 10 13.89 -4.74 -3.69
N SER A 11 13.56 -3.69 -2.98
CA SER A 11 14.39 -2.47 -2.88
C SER A 11 15.70 -2.68 -2.13
N ARG A 12 15.83 -3.72 -1.33
CA ARG A 12 17.03 -4.01 -0.54
C ARG A 12 17.94 -5.03 -1.21
N THR A 13 17.36 -6.02 -1.87
CA THR A 13 18.13 -7.14 -2.46
C THR A 13 18.20 -7.09 -3.97
N GLY A 14 17.31 -6.33 -4.62
CA GLY A 14 17.18 -6.33 -6.07
C GLY A 14 16.51 -7.59 -6.63
N ALA A 15 16.04 -8.51 -5.77
CA ALA A 15 15.38 -9.71 -6.22
C ALA A 15 14.10 -9.39 -7.00
N VAL A 16 13.93 -10.07 -8.12
CA VAL A 16 12.78 -9.88 -9.01
C VAL A 16 11.85 -11.08 -8.89
N ARG A 17 10.56 -10.81 -8.81
CA ARG A 17 9.50 -11.82 -8.91
C ARG A 17 8.46 -11.33 -9.91
N ALA A 18 7.92 -12.22 -10.73
CA ALA A 18 6.84 -11.87 -11.64
C ALA A 18 5.69 -11.23 -10.87
N PHE A 19 5.38 -9.99 -11.23
CA PHE A 19 4.38 -9.21 -10.50
C PHE A 19 2.97 -9.62 -10.92
N ASP A 20 2.04 -9.65 -9.95
CA ASP A 20 0.66 -10.01 -10.20
C ASP A 20 -0.02 -8.94 -11.08
N PRO A 21 -0.50 -9.32 -12.29
CA PRO A 21 -1.18 -8.36 -13.18
C PRO A 21 -2.41 -7.70 -12.55
N GLU A 22 -3.10 -8.40 -11.65
CA GLU A 22 -4.27 -7.86 -10.96
C GLU A 22 -3.92 -6.63 -10.12
N ALA A 23 -2.81 -6.68 -9.39
CA ALA A 23 -2.36 -5.55 -8.58
C ALA A 23 -2.02 -4.34 -9.46
N ILE A 24 -1.37 -4.56 -10.58
CA ILE A 24 -1.07 -3.53 -11.57
C ILE A 24 -2.36 -2.94 -12.16
N ASP A 25 -3.31 -3.80 -12.49
CA ASP A 25 -4.58 -3.37 -13.08
C ASP A 25 -5.40 -2.52 -12.10
N ILE A 26 -5.41 -2.88 -10.83
CA ILE A 26 -6.05 -2.09 -9.77
C ILE A 26 -5.46 -0.68 -9.74
N LEU A 27 -4.14 -0.57 -9.69
CA LEU A 27 -3.47 0.73 -9.67
C LEU A 27 -3.72 1.52 -10.96
N TRP A 28 -3.67 0.85 -12.10
CA TRP A 28 -3.95 1.49 -13.39
C TRP A 28 -5.37 2.06 -13.42
N GLN A 29 -6.36 1.28 -12.99
CA GLN A 29 -7.75 1.70 -12.95
C GLN A 29 -7.93 2.93 -12.04
N LEU A 30 -7.32 2.92 -10.87
CA LEU A 30 -7.34 4.07 -9.96
C LEU A 30 -6.67 5.29 -10.58
N GLY A 31 -5.56 5.08 -11.28
CA GLY A 31 -4.87 6.15 -11.99
C GLY A 31 -5.75 6.81 -13.06
N GLN A 32 -6.50 6.01 -13.81
CA GLN A 32 -7.43 6.53 -14.80
C GLN A 32 -8.57 7.32 -14.16
N GLN A 33 -9.16 6.81 -13.09
CA GLN A 33 -10.26 7.47 -12.38
C GLN A 33 -9.82 8.79 -11.74
N GLN A 34 -8.61 8.83 -11.19
CA GLN A 34 -8.09 9.99 -10.46
C GLN A 34 -7.16 10.88 -11.30
N LYS A 35 -7.04 10.57 -12.59
CA LYS A 35 -6.25 11.34 -13.56
C LYS A 35 -4.77 11.47 -13.20
N PHE A 36 -4.17 10.36 -12.77
CA PHE A 36 -2.72 10.27 -12.57
C PHE A 36 -2.04 9.84 -13.87
N SER A 37 -0.99 10.53 -14.24
CA SER A 37 -0.14 10.14 -15.37
C SER A 37 1.05 9.27 -14.94
N GLU A 38 1.41 9.31 -13.65
CA GLU A 38 2.51 8.56 -13.08
C GLU A 38 2.27 8.28 -11.60
N PHE A 39 2.94 7.25 -11.10
CA PHE A 39 2.96 6.92 -9.67
C PHE A 39 4.39 6.74 -9.20
N VAL A 40 4.67 7.19 -7.99
CA VAL A 40 5.92 6.87 -7.30
C VAL A 40 5.67 5.66 -6.40
N ILE A 41 6.30 4.55 -6.72
CA ILE A 41 6.15 3.30 -5.97
C ILE A 41 7.24 3.22 -4.91
N LEU A 42 6.84 3.13 -3.66
CA LEU A 42 7.74 3.03 -2.52
C LEU A 42 8.14 1.58 -2.25
N SER A 43 7.22 0.63 -2.49
CA SER A 43 7.47 -0.79 -2.29
C SER A 43 6.59 -1.61 -3.22
N GLY A 44 7.19 -2.58 -3.89
CA GLY A 44 6.52 -3.60 -4.68
C GLY A 44 6.76 -4.97 -4.07
N TYR A 45 7.54 -5.83 -4.74
CA TYR A 45 7.92 -7.13 -4.22
C TYR A 45 8.86 -7.00 -3.01
N ARG A 46 8.66 -7.86 -2.00
CA ARG A 46 9.58 -8.04 -0.88
C ARG A 46 9.96 -9.50 -0.74
N THR A 47 11.26 -9.75 -0.58
CA THR A 47 11.73 -11.06 -0.14
C THR A 47 11.33 -11.30 1.32
N PRO A 48 11.29 -12.55 1.79
CA PRO A 48 11.04 -12.82 3.21
C PRO A 48 12.01 -12.09 4.14
N ALA A 49 13.28 -11.97 3.75
CA ALA A 49 14.28 -11.25 4.54
C ALA A 49 13.97 -9.76 4.66
N THR A 50 13.65 -9.09 3.56
CA THR A 50 13.25 -7.69 3.56
C THR A 50 11.97 -7.48 4.34
N ASN A 51 11.00 -8.36 4.19
CA ASN A 51 9.74 -8.28 4.92
C ASN A 51 9.95 -8.37 6.44
N ARG A 52 10.84 -9.25 6.89
CA ARG A 52 11.22 -9.31 8.30
C ARG A 52 11.92 -8.04 8.77
N ALA A 53 12.81 -7.49 7.95
CA ALA A 53 13.56 -6.28 8.28
C ALA A 53 12.64 -5.05 8.46
N VAL A 54 11.55 -4.96 7.72
CA VAL A 54 10.57 -3.88 7.84
C VAL A 54 9.38 -4.25 8.74
N HIS A 55 9.47 -5.37 9.46
CA HIS A 55 8.43 -5.88 10.36
C HIS A 55 7.09 -6.13 9.66
N GLY A 56 7.14 -6.58 8.42
CA GLY A 56 5.95 -6.92 7.64
C GLY A 56 5.20 -8.13 8.20
N ALA A 57 3.92 -8.22 7.88
CA ALA A 57 3.11 -9.39 8.22
C ALA A 57 3.66 -10.63 7.51
N GLY A 58 3.63 -11.80 8.17
CA GLY A 58 4.12 -13.05 7.60
C GLY A 58 3.34 -13.51 6.36
N ASP A 59 2.11 -13.02 6.19
CA ASP A 59 1.24 -13.27 5.05
C ASP A 59 1.08 -12.04 4.13
N SER A 60 2.04 -11.11 4.17
CA SER A 60 1.99 -9.88 3.37
C SER A 60 1.88 -10.18 1.88
N GLN A 61 1.01 -9.45 1.19
CA GLN A 61 0.87 -9.54 -0.27
C GLN A 61 2.12 -9.05 -1.01
N HIS A 62 2.97 -8.26 -0.38
CA HIS A 62 4.29 -7.90 -0.93
C HIS A 62 5.19 -9.13 -1.17
N LEU A 63 5.07 -10.16 -0.34
CA LEU A 63 5.80 -11.43 -0.51
C LEU A 63 5.38 -12.18 -1.77
N ARG A 64 4.17 -11.93 -2.25
CA ARG A 64 3.61 -12.57 -3.46
C ARG A 64 3.75 -11.72 -4.70
N ALA A 65 4.46 -10.60 -4.62
CA ALA A 65 4.51 -9.59 -5.68
C ALA A 65 3.10 -9.16 -6.12
N ALA A 66 2.23 -8.92 -5.15
CA ALA A 66 0.82 -8.61 -5.36
C ALA A 66 0.35 -7.35 -4.62
N ALA A 67 1.30 -6.56 -4.10
CA ALA A 67 1.01 -5.34 -3.34
C ALA A 67 1.93 -4.19 -3.76
N LEU A 68 1.38 -2.99 -3.71
CA LEU A 68 2.07 -1.74 -4.04
C LEU A 68 1.84 -0.72 -2.94
N ASP A 69 2.91 -0.15 -2.43
CA ASP A 69 2.87 1.06 -1.59
C ASP A 69 3.18 2.25 -2.49
N VAL A 70 2.24 3.15 -2.60
CA VAL A 70 2.26 4.25 -3.56
C VAL A 70 2.30 5.58 -2.83
N GLU A 71 3.31 6.40 -3.12
CA GLU A 71 3.39 7.74 -2.57
C GLU A 71 2.19 8.56 -3.04
N MET A 72 1.56 9.26 -2.11
CA MET A 72 0.35 10.02 -2.41
C MET A 72 0.45 11.45 -1.87
N PRO A 73 0.38 12.47 -2.74
CA PRO A 73 0.36 13.86 -2.30
C PRO A 73 -0.81 14.13 -1.36
N ALA A 74 -0.58 14.96 -0.34
CA ALA A 74 -1.59 15.27 0.66
C ALA A 74 -2.90 15.80 0.04
N ALA A 75 -2.81 16.63 -0.99
CA ALA A 75 -3.96 17.19 -1.67
C ALA A 75 -4.83 16.15 -2.40
N LYS A 76 -4.27 14.97 -2.70
CA LYS A 76 -4.95 13.91 -3.44
C LYS A 76 -5.25 12.67 -2.60
N PHE A 77 -4.74 12.63 -1.38
CA PHE A 77 -4.79 11.45 -0.52
C PHE A 77 -6.22 10.99 -0.25
N GLU A 78 -7.08 11.90 0.19
CA GLU A 78 -8.46 11.57 0.53
C GLU A 78 -9.23 11.03 -0.66
N ALA A 79 -9.19 11.73 -1.79
CA ALA A 79 -9.91 11.33 -3.01
C ALA A 79 -9.44 9.98 -3.54
N PHE A 80 -8.11 9.75 -3.55
CA PHE A 80 -7.55 8.49 -4.01
C PHE A 80 -7.89 7.34 -3.06
N GLY A 81 -7.80 7.58 -1.75
CA GLY A 81 -8.17 6.60 -0.72
C GLY A 81 -9.63 6.17 -0.84
N GLU A 82 -10.54 7.13 -1.01
CA GLU A 82 -11.96 6.85 -1.21
C GLU A 82 -12.20 6.04 -2.48
N ALA A 83 -11.55 6.41 -3.58
CA ALA A 83 -11.68 5.68 -4.84
C ALA A 83 -11.20 4.23 -4.70
N ALA A 84 -10.08 4.01 -4.02
CA ALA A 84 -9.55 2.67 -3.77
C ALA A 84 -10.52 1.82 -2.93
N LEU A 85 -11.11 2.41 -1.89
CA LEU A 85 -12.09 1.73 -1.05
C LEU A 85 -13.37 1.38 -1.83
N ARG A 86 -13.86 2.31 -2.65
CA ARG A 86 -15.05 2.06 -3.47
C ARG A 86 -14.84 1.00 -4.53
N LEU A 87 -13.62 0.92 -5.07
CA LEU A 87 -13.27 -0.07 -6.08
C LEU A 87 -13.40 -1.50 -5.54
N ALA A 88 -13.05 -1.71 -4.27
CA ALA A 88 -13.22 -2.96 -3.55
C ALA A 88 -12.68 -4.19 -4.30
N ARG A 89 -11.48 -4.08 -4.90
CA ARG A 89 -10.84 -5.18 -5.65
C ARG A 89 -9.74 -5.89 -4.85
N GLY A 90 -9.43 -5.39 -3.65
CA GLY A 90 -8.40 -6.00 -2.83
C GLY A 90 -8.19 -5.21 -1.54
N GLY A 91 -7.03 -5.39 -0.91
CA GLY A 91 -6.67 -4.67 0.30
C GLY A 91 -6.32 -3.21 0.04
N VAL A 92 -6.71 -2.34 0.94
CA VAL A 92 -6.39 -0.91 0.93
C VAL A 92 -5.91 -0.49 2.30
N GLY A 93 -4.71 0.07 2.38
CA GLY A 93 -4.13 0.62 3.59
C GLY A 93 -3.87 2.11 3.44
N LEU A 94 -4.32 2.91 4.41
CA LEU A 94 -4.20 4.36 4.37
C LEU A 94 -3.20 4.85 5.40
N TYR A 95 -2.15 5.53 4.96
CA TYR A 95 -1.05 6.03 5.79
C TYR A 95 -0.83 7.53 5.56
N PRO A 96 -1.79 8.38 5.98
CA PRO A 96 -1.69 9.82 5.71
C PRO A 96 -0.49 10.48 6.37
N GLN A 97 -0.07 9.99 7.53
CA GLN A 97 1.09 10.52 8.25
C GLN A 97 2.42 10.22 7.56
N HIS A 98 2.46 9.18 6.75
CA HIS A 98 3.64 8.76 6.00
C HIS A 98 3.54 9.06 4.51
N GLY A 99 2.40 9.59 4.07
CA GLY A 99 2.21 10.05 2.69
C GLY A 99 2.11 8.94 1.67
N PHE A 100 1.60 7.74 2.04
CA PHE A 100 1.39 6.67 1.07
C PHE A 100 0.10 5.89 1.31
N ILE A 101 -0.33 5.21 0.26
CA ILE A 101 -1.47 4.29 0.26
C ILE A 101 -0.99 2.93 -0.23
N HIS A 102 -1.38 1.88 0.49
CA HIS A 102 -1.15 0.49 0.10
C HIS A 102 -2.35 -0.02 -0.68
N VAL A 103 -2.10 -0.68 -1.81
CA VAL A 103 -3.13 -1.42 -2.55
C VAL A 103 -2.60 -2.81 -2.88
N ASP A 104 -3.46 -3.81 -2.83
CA ASP A 104 -3.10 -5.18 -3.20
C ASP A 104 -4.27 -5.92 -3.85
N SER A 105 -3.96 -7.05 -4.47
CA SER A 105 -4.94 -7.94 -5.13
C SER A 105 -5.42 -9.07 -4.24
N GLY A 106 -5.11 -9.03 -2.96
CA GLY A 106 -5.58 -10.01 -1.98
C GLY A 106 -7.06 -9.83 -1.63
N PRO A 107 -7.52 -10.47 -0.56
CA PRO A 107 -8.91 -10.33 -0.12
C PRO A 107 -9.29 -8.88 0.14
N VAL A 108 -10.53 -8.52 -0.17
CA VAL A 108 -11.05 -7.18 0.07
C VAL A 108 -11.05 -6.90 1.57
N ARG A 109 -10.31 -5.87 1.98
CA ARG A 109 -10.19 -5.40 3.35
C ARG A 109 -9.57 -4.01 3.36
N HIS A 110 -9.69 -3.31 4.44
CA HIS A 110 -9.07 -1.99 4.59
C HIS A 110 -8.58 -1.76 6.01
N TRP A 111 -7.60 -0.88 6.14
CA TRP A 111 -7.03 -0.47 7.43
C TRP A 111 -6.39 0.91 7.30
N GLY A 112 -6.01 1.48 8.45
CA GLY A 112 -5.38 2.78 8.52
C GLY A 112 -6.36 3.91 8.78
N SER A 113 -5.84 5.11 8.96
CA SER A 113 -6.60 6.31 9.23
C SER A 113 -6.82 7.14 7.97
N GLY A 114 -7.90 7.91 7.93
CA GLY A 114 -8.29 8.70 6.77
C GLY A 114 -9.31 8.02 5.88
N ALA A 115 -9.80 6.83 6.30
CA ALA A 115 -10.97 6.23 5.65
C ALA A 115 -12.17 7.16 5.83
N PRO A 116 -13.01 7.31 4.79
CA PRO A 116 -14.19 8.16 4.91
C PRO A 116 -15.09 7.63 6.02
N THR A 117 -15.19 8.41 7.06
CA THR A 117 -16.09 8.11 8.17
C THR A 117 -17.35 8.94 7.97
N THR A 118 -18.40 8.30 7.53
CA THR A 118 -19.68 8.96 7.29
C THR A 118 -20.35 9.41 8.58
N THR A 119 -19.94 8.92 9.75
CA THR A 119 -20.66 9.23 11.01
C THR A 119 -19.79 9.21 12.26
N ALA A 120 -18.48 9.07 12.14
CA ALA A 120 -17.63 8.81 13.29
C ALA A 120 -16.91 10.04 13.85
N ALA A 121 -17.30 11.23 13.46
CA ALA A 121 -16.70 12.48 13.92
C ALA A 121 -16.75 12.65 15.47
N ALA A 122 -17.48 11.80 16.17
CA ALA A 122 -17.66 11.87 17.61
C ALA A 122 -17.05 10.68 18.37
N ARG A 123 -16.34 9.78 17.72
CA ARG A 123 -15.73 8.65 18.44
C ARG A 123 -14.34 9.01 18.95
N ALA A 124 -14.10 8.69 20.22
CA ALA A 124 -12.75 8.71 20.79
C ALA A 124 -11.78 7.90 19.91
N PRO A 125 -10.49 8.29 19.87
CA PRO A 125 -9.49 7.54 19.11
C PRO A 125 -9.52 6.07 19.47
N ARG A 126 -9.79 5.22 18.50
CA ARG A 126 -9.80 3.78 18.68
C ARG A 126 -8.38 3.28 18.79
N ARG A 127 -8.13 2.37 19.69
CA ARG A 127 -6.85 1.69 19.78
C ARG A 127 -6.61 0.95 18.46
N PRO A 128 -5.44 1.10 17.80
CA PRO A 128 -5.19 0.40 16.55
C PRO A 128 -5.26 -1.11 16.76
N SER A 129 -5.76 -1.81 15.75
CA SER A 129 -5.75 -3.27 15.75
C SER A 129 -4.32 -3.80 15.62
N PRO A 130 -4.06 -5.07 15.97
CA PRO A 130 -2.73 -5.66 15.77
C PRO A 130 -2.23 -5.56 14.32
N ALA A 131 -3.15 -5.63 13.35
CA ALA A 131 -2.79 -5.45 11.94
C ALA A 131 -2.38 -4.01 11.64
N GLU A 132 -3.12 -3.04 12.16
CA GLU A 132 -2.78 -1.62 12.03
C GLU A 132 -1.45 -1.29 12.70
N GLU A 133 -1.20 -1.85 13.88
CA GLU A 133 0.09 -1.67 14.57
C GLU A 133 1.26 -2.23 13.75
N ARG A 134 1.08 -3.41 13.15
CA ARG A 134 2.10 -4.00 12.28
C ARG A 134 2.37 -3.11 11.07
N MET A 135 1.32 -2.61 10.43
CA MET A 135 1.44 -1.76 9.25
C MET A 135 2.06 -0.40 9.59
N ASN A 136 1.74 0.15 10.75
CA ASN A 136 2.40 1.38 11.22
C ASN A 136 3.91 1.17 11.43
N ARG A 137 4.31 0.02 11.98
CA ARG A 137 5.72 -0.34 12.12
C ARG A 137 6.42 -0.47 10.77
N ILE A 138 5.75 -1.03 9.76
CA ILE A 138 6.27 -1.11 8.39
C ILE A 138 6.49 0.29 7.83
N ALA A 139 5.51 1.16 7.98
CA ALA A 139 5.58 2.54 7.51
C ALA A 139 6.73 3.30 8.15
N GLU A 140 6.92 3.16 9.47
CA GLU A 140 8.03 3.76 10.20
C GLU A 140 9.39 3.22 9.73
N ALA A 141 9.50 1.91 9.52
CA ALA A 141 10.72 1.29 9.01
C ALA A 141 11.06 1.81 7.61
N TRP A 142 10.08 1.95 6.74
CA TRP A 142 10.26 2.52 5.40
C TRP A 142 10.69 3.98 5.46
N ALA A 143 10.07 4.78 6.32
CA ALA A 143 10.46 6.17 6.52
C ALA A 143 11.92 6.29 6.99
N ALA A 144 12.37 5.39 7.87
CA ALA A 144 13.74 5.35 8.36
C ALA A 144 14.75 4.93 7.27
N THR A 145 14.38 4.04 6.35
CA THR A 145 15.27 3.56 5.28
C THR A 145 15.38 4.53 4.10
N ARG A 146 14.55 5.56 4.03
CA ARG A 146 14.57 6.57 2.97
C ARG A 146 15.53 7.73 3.22
N ARG A 147 16.22 7.71 4.32
CA ARG A 147 17.20 8.75 4.69
C ARG A 147 18.60 8.43 4.18
#